data_3d4fdb8347eac656f365e7a395d0ac57
#
_entry.id   3d4fdb8347eac656f365e7a395d0ac57
#
_cell.length_a   1.000
_cell.length_b   1.000
_cell.length_c   1.000
_cell.angle_alpha   90.00
_cell.angle_beta   90.00
_cell.angle_gamma   90.00
#
_symmetry.space_group_name_H-M   'P 1'
#
loop_
_entity.id
_entity.type
_entity.pdbx_description
1 polymer ?
#
loop_
_entity_poly.entity_id
_entity_poly.type
_entity_poly.pdbx_seq_one_letter_code
_entity_poly.pdbx_strand_id
1 'polypeptide(L)'
;MKRLVIGICVIGAVVVGVVVRAQGSSTPARDFIPVTDAMLAKPDPGDWLMWRRTLDSWGYSPLDQINTGNVTQLTQVWSHEMGPGRAESTPLVHSGIMFIPNAGDFIQAVDARTGESIWEYKRQLPQGVGPAANRAIAIWGTTIIDASSDNMMYAIDARTGQLAWQTPVFDPKVRASAGSGPLIANGKVFTGRQCLPDGGIDTCVITAHDAKTGKELWRTRTIPKPGEPGDETWGNVPVEQRWHVGTWMVPSYDVETNRVIIGTSVTIPAPKYILGGNDKKHLYHNSTLALDADTGKIVWYYQHLVDHWDLDHPFERLLVDTAVAPDPREVTWINPKLRPGERRKVITGIPGKTGVVYTLDRQTGEFLWARPTVFQNVIQKIDGATGEVIVDPKQTFNAVGDERLVCPGTNGGKNWPAGAYSPQTNTMYYPLQNMCMTAVSNTDQRDPTKVYGLTTKYVMTPGADKVGTVWAISAETGKMVWKYEQRSGMMPLVSTGGGLIFVGDAEGKFLALDEKTGKVLWQTKLPDSISGYPIAYAVDGKEYVAVSTGTSLVGNAAAQMTPEIKTDRKPRMYVFALR
;
A
#
# COMPACT_ATOMS: atom_id res chain seq x y z
N MET A 1 11.62 74.63 -11.64
CA MET A 1 10.35 73.93 -11.56
C MET A 1 10.52 72.51 -12.09
N LYS A 2 10.79 71.56 -11.21
CA LYS A 2 10.89 70.10 -11.56
C LYS A 2 9.63 69.42 -11.03
N ARG A 3 8.85 68.88 -11.93
CA ARG A 3 7.65 68.07 -11.57
C ARG A 3 8.07 66.64 -11.26
N LEU A 4 7.73 66.21 -10.04
CA LEU A 4 7.89 64.88 -9.53
C LEU A 4 6.69 64.06 -10.04
N VAL A 5 6.92 62.97 -10.78
CA VAL A 5 5.93 62.00 -11.19
C VAL A 5 6.03 60.80 -10.26
N ILE A 6 5.02 60.61 -9.44
CA ILE A 6 4.87 59.46 -8.57
C ILE A 6 4.16 58.35 -9.38
N GLY A 7 4.91 57.30 -9.70
CA GLY A 7 4.35 56.10 -10.32
C GLY A 7 3.73 55.20 -9.25
N ILE A 8 2.45 54.96 -9.32
CA ILE A 8 1.72 53.98 -8.49
C ILE A 8 1.87 52.62 -9.15
N CYS A 9 2.63 51.71 -8.53
CA CYS A 9 2.63 50.31 -8.90
C CYS A 9 1.35 49.65 -8.36
N VAL A 10 0.43 49.31 -9.24
CA VAL A 10 -0.72 48.44 -8.92
C VAL A 10 -0.23 47.01 -9.01
N ILE A 11 -0.13 46.33 -7.86
CA ILE A 11 0.11 44.89 -7.79
C ILE A 11 -1.22 44.21 -8.08
N GLY A 12 -1.39 43.72 -9.29
CA GLY A 12 -2.53 42.91 -9.68
C GLY A 12 -2.38 41.49 -9.08
N ALA A 13 -3.22 41.17 -8.09
CA ALA A 13 -3.38 39.80 -7.64
C ALA A 13 -4.10 39.00 -8.74
N VAL A 14 -3.39 38.08 -9.38
CA VAL A 14 -3.98 37.11 -10.30
C VAL A 14 -4.71 36.06 -9.46
N VAL A 15 -6.00 36.20 -9.32
CA VAL A 15 -6.88 35.14 -8.83
C VAL A 15 -7.06 34.13 -9.94
N VAL A 16 -6.35 33.00 -9.87
CA VAL A 16 -6.56 31.87 -10.76
C VAL A 16 -7.86 31.18 -10.34
N GLY A 17 -8.93 31.46 -11.07
CA GLY A 17 -10.23 30.83 -10.85
C GLY A 17 -10.19 29.36 -11.24
N VAL A 18 -10.48 28.48 -10.30
CA VAL A 18 -10.75 27.05 -10.53
C VAL A 18 -12.08 26.95 -11.26
N VAL A 19 -12.08 26.50 -12.51
CA VAL A 19 -13.33 26.22 -13.26
C VAL A 19 -13.85 24.86 -12.81
N VAL A 20 -14.74 24.86 -11.83
CA VAL A 20 -15.54 23.69 -11.48
C VAL A 20 -16.69 23.62 -12.50
N ARG A 21 -16.63 22.66 -13.43
CA ARG A 21 -17.80 22.32 -14.25
C ARG A 21 -18.72 21.41 -13.42
N ALA A 22 -19.67 22.00 -12.74
CA ALA A 22 -20.82 21.28 -12.23
C ALA A 22 -21.81 21.04 -13.39
N GLN A 23 -21.81 19.83 -13.96
CA GLN A 23 -22.95 19.39 -14.78
C GLN A 23 -23.95 18.75 -13.80
N GLY A 24 -24.96 19.53 -13.42
CA GLY A 24 -25.97 19.09 -12.49
C GLY A 24 -27.03 18.22 -13.15
N SER A 25 -27.20 17.02 -12.64
CA SER A 25 -28.52 16.42 -12.47
C SER A 25 -28.82 16.49 -10.96
N SER A 26 -29.94 17.10 -10.59
CA SER A 26 -30.35 17.26 -9.20
C SER A 26 -30.89 15.95 -8.64
N THR A 27 -29.98 15.02 -8.32
CA THR A 27 -30.32 13.97 -7.36
C THR A 27 -30.35 14.68 -5.99
N PRO A 28 -31.40 14.49 -5.16
CA PRO A 28 -31.46 15.11 -3.84
C PRO A 28 -30.18 14.77 -3.09
N ALA A 29 -29.47 15.77 -2.60
CA ALA A 29 -28.32 15.57 -1.73
C ALA A 29 -28.80 14.70 -0.57
N ARG A 30 -28.35 13.43 -0.50
CA ARG A 30 -28.54 12.62 0.70
C ARG A 30 -27.88 13.37 1.84
N ASP A 31 -28.51 13.34 3.01
CA ASP A 31 -27.93 13.90 4.22
C ASP A 31 -26.57 13.21 4.47
N PHE A 32 -25.49 13.91 4.11
CA PHE A 32 -24.14 13.40 4.31
C PHE A 32 -23.82 13.38 5.80
N ILE A 33 -23.57 12.20 6.35
CA ILE A 33 -23.24 12.03 7.76
C ILE A 33 -21.74 12.32 7.95
N PRO A 34 -21.35 13.32 8.78
CA PRO A 34 -19.93 13.58 9.02
C PRO A 34 -19.23 12.38 9.66
N VAL A 35 -18.11 11.96 9.08
CA VAL A 35 -17.34 10.81 9.58
C VAL A 35 -16.59 11.18 10.85
N THR A 36 -16.76 10.38 11.90
CA THR A 36 -16.13 10.58 13.22
C THR A 36 -15.02 9.56 13.46
N ASP A 37 -14.13 9.81 14.42
CA ASP A 37 -13.11 8.86 14.85
C ASP A 37 -13.73 7.53 15.35
N ALA A 38 -14.90 7.59 15.99
CA ALA A 38 -15.62 6.40 16.41
C ALA A 38 -16.08 5.55 15.20
N MET A 39 -16.51 6.16 14.11
CA MET A 39 -16.85 5.47 12.87
C MET A 39 -15.62 4.88 12.20
N LEU A 40 -14.46 5.56 12.23
CA LEU A 40 -13.21 5.01 11.70
C LEU A 40 -12.72 3.81 12.52
N ALA A 41 -12.88 3.85 13.85
CA ALA A 41 -12.52 2.73 14.73
C ALA A 41 -13.45 1.52 14.56
N LYS A 42 -14.74 1.75 14.28
CA LYS A 42 -15.76 0.72 14.06
C LYS A 42 -16.73 1.15 12.96
N PRO A 43 -16.33 0.97 11.68
CA PRO A 43 -17.19 1.35 10.55
C PRO A 43 -18.50 0.57 10.51
N ASP A 44 -19.58 1.25 10.06
CA ASP A 44 -20.82 0.56 9.71
C ASP A 44 -20.52 -0.57 8.70
N PRO A 45 -21.17 -1.73 8.79
CA PRO A 45 -20.98 -2.82 7.82
C PRO A 45 -21.06 -2.39 6.36
N GLY A 46 -21.95 -1.46 6.02
CA GLY A 46 -22.13 -0.96 4.66
C GLY A 46 -21.07 0.05 4.19
N ASP A 47 -20.32 0.65 5.10
CA ASP A 47 -19.31 1.66 4.80
C ASP A 47 -17.93 1.06 4.48
N TRP A 48 -17.18 1.78 3.61
CA TRP A 48 -15.77 1.53 3.35
C TRP A 48 -14.99 2.85 3.49
N LEU A 49 -14.50 3.15 4.73
CA LEU A 49 -14.03 4.50 5.10
C LEU A 49 -12.52 4.72 4.95
N MET A 50 -11.75 3.67 4.70
CA MET A 50 -10.29 3.76 4.57
C MET A 50 -9.72 2.62 3.72
N TRP A 51 -8.44 2.68 3.40
CA TRP A 51 -7.74 1.78 2.48
C TRP A 51 -8.08 0.29 2.63
N ARG A 52 -8.00 -0.29 3.83
CA ARG A 52 -8.34 -1.70 4.09
C ARG A 52 -9.58 -1.88 4.97
N ARG A 53 -10.50 -0.92 4.92
CA ARG A 53 -11.76 -0.83 5.65
C ARG A 53 -11.61 -0.50 7.13
N THR A 54 -10.64 -1.09 7.84
CA THR A 54 -10.44 -0.96 9.28
C THR A 54 -9.00 -0.57 9.63
N LEU A 55 -8.79 0.02 10.79
CA LEU A 55 -7.49 0.54 11.24
C LEU A 55 -6.43 -0.56 11.40
N ASP A 56 -6.84 -1.80 11.61
CA ASP A 56 -6.01 -3.00 11.69
C ASP A 56 -5.63 -3.59 10.32
N SER A 57 -6.07 -2.95 9.22
CA SER A 57 -5.76 -3.30 7.84
C SER A 57 -6.24 -4.68 7.38
N TRP A 58 -7.32 -5.21 7.93
CA TRP A 58 -7.79 -6.57 7.63
C TRP A 58 -8.25 -6.78 6.19
N GLY A 59 -8.75 -5.73 5.51
CA GLY A 59 -9.33 -5.92 4.18
C GLY A 59 -10.52 -6.89 4.19
N TYR A 60 -11.32 -6.81 5.24
CA TYR A 60 -12.47 -7.66 5.51
C TYR A 60 -13.75 -6.83 5.60
N SER A 61 -14.80 -7.27 4.90
CA SER A 61 -16.16 -6.76 5.05
C SER A 61 -17.01 -7.75 5.84
N PRO A 62 -17.73 -7.34 6.89
CA PRO A 62 -18.61 -8.24 7.63
C PRO A 62 -19.92 -8.55 6.89
N LEU A 63 -20.16 -7.96 5.71
CA LEU A 63 -21.35 -8.22 4.89
C LEU A 63 -21.40 -9.68 4.44
N ASP A 64 -22.59 -10.27 4.41
CA ASP A 64 -22.84 -11.68 4.15
C ASP A 64 -24.05 -11.94 3.25
N GLN A 65 -24.70 -10.90 2.73
CA GLN A 65 -25.82 -11.04 1.79
C GLN A 65 -25.36 -11.76 0.51
N ILE A 66 -24.14 -11.41 0.02
CA ILE A 66 -23.45 -12.16 -1.05
C ILE A 66 -22.60 -13.23 -0.37
N ASN A 67 -22.91 -14.50 -0.59
CA ASN A 67 -22.27 -15.61 0.12
C ASN A 67 -22.05 -16.84 -0.78
N THR A 68 -21.44 -17.87 -0.22
CA THR A 68 -21.11 -19.11 -0.95
C THR A 68 -22.31 -19.81 -1.58
N GLY A 69 -23.53 -19.60 -1.06
CA GLY A 69 -24.78 -20.22 -1.58
C GLY A 69 -25.40 -19.48 -2.76
N ASN A 70 -25.11 -18.19 -2.94
CA ASN A 70 -25.79 -17.37 -3.95
C ASN A 70 -24.86 -16.58 -4.89
N VAL A 71 -23.55 -16.59 -4.68
CA VAL A 71 -22.58 -15.82 -5.47
C VAL A 71 -22.63 -16.11 -6.98
N THR A 72 -23.14 -17.26 -7.38
CA THR A 72 -23.38 -17.62 -8.80
C THR A 72 -24.40 -16.72 -9.49
N GLN A 73 -25.21 -15.98 -8.72
CA GLN A 73 -26.21 -15.02 -9.22
C GLN A 73 -25.65 -13.60 -9.32
N LEU A 74 -24.38 -13.38 -8.96
CA LEU A 74 -23.72 -12.09 -8.99
C LEU A 74 -23.59 -11.58 -10.43
N THR A 75 -24.07 -10.36 -10.69
CA THR A 75 -24.03 -9.74 -12.02
C THR A 75 -23.53 -8.31 -11.92
N GLN A 76 -22.90 -7.82 -12.99
CA GLN A 76 -22.54 -6.41 -13.11
C GLN A 76 -23.81 -5.56 -13.15
N VAL A 77 -23.88 -4.56 -12.26
CA VAL A 77 -25.03 -3.62 -12.19
C VAL A 77 -24.71 -2.27 -12.81
N TRP A 78 -23.47 -1.80 -12.68
CA TRP A 78 -23.01 -0.59 -13.35
C TRP A 78 -21.49 -0.60 -13.57
N SER A 79 -21.02 0.33 -14.39
CA SER A 79 -19.58 0.64 -14.52
C SER A 79 -19.39 2.13 -14.79
N HIS A 80 -18.25 2.66 -14.34
CA HIS A 80 -17.89 4.08 -14.46
C HIS A 80 -16.48 4.22 -15.04
N GLU A 81 -16.28 5.17 -15.96
CA GLU A 81 -14.97 5.46 -16.54
C GLU A 81 -14.11 6.22 -15.54
N MET A 82 -12.88 5.75 -15.37
CA MET A 82 -11.89 6.36 -14.47
C MET A 82 -10.90 7.22 -15.26
N GLY A 83 -10.20 8.10 -14.56
CA GLY A 83 -9.13 8.91 -15.13
C GLY A 83 -7.96 8.08 -15.68
N PRO A 84 -7.19 8.61 -16.62
CA PRO A 84 -6.04 7.91 -17.21
C PRO A 84 -4.92 7.72 -16.19
N GLY A 85 -4.08 6.70 -16.40
CA GLY A 85 -2.92 6.39 -15.57
C GLY A 85 -3.03 5.06 -14.85
N ARG A 86 -2.22 4.87 -13.80
CA ARG A 86 -2.23 3.64 -13.01
C ARG A 86 -3.43 3.62 -12.06
N ALA A 87 -4.29 2.62 -12.20
CA ALA A 87 -5.52 2.47 -11.42
C ALA A 87 -5.30 1.55 -10.20
N GLU A 88 -4.31 1.85 -9.38
CA GLU A 88 -3.92 1.07 -8.18
C GLU A 88 -4.67 1.54 -6.92
N SER A 89 -5.93 1.97 -7.05
CA SER A 89 -6.66 2.70 -6.01
C SER A 89 -7.68 1.86 -5.26
N THR A 90 -7.98 2.31 -4.02
CA THR A 90 -9.10 1.85 -3.22
C THR A 90 -10.19 2.92 -3.22
N PRO A 91 -11.40 2.66 -3.71
CA PRO A 91 -12.51 3.59 -3.55
C PRO A 91 -12.99 3.59 -2.10
N LEU A 92 -13.49 4.75 -1.62
CA LEU A 92 -14.22 4.83 -0.35
C LEU A 92 -15.72 4.90 -0.62
N VAL A 93 -16.53 4.35 0.29
CA VAL A 93 -17.99 4.45 0.22
C VAL A 93 -18.54 4.92 1.56
N HIS A 94 -19.34 6.00 1.52
CA HIS A 94 -20.01 6.53 2.69
C HIS A 94 -21.24 7.35 2.29
N SER A 95 -22.31 7.29 3.07
CA SER A 95 -23.58 8.03 2.82
C SER A 95 -24.13 7.83 1.40
N GLY A 96 -23.91 6.65 0.80
CA GLY A 96 -24.34 6.33 -0.56
C GLY A 96 -23.52 6.96 -1.68
N ILE A 97 -22.38 7.58 -1.37
CA ILE A 97 -21.42 8.14 -2.33
C ILE A 97 -20.18 7.25 -2.38
N MET A 98 -19.73 6.92 -3.59
CA MET A 98 -18.43 6.31 -3.81
C MET A 98 -17.42 7.37 -4.28
N PHE A 99 -16.29 7.47 -3.58
CA PHE A 99 -15.17 8.35 -3.91
C PHE A 99 -14.07 7.53 -4.55
N ILE A 100 -13.73 7.82 -5.80
CA ILE A 100 -12.80 7.05 -6.62
C ILE A 100 -11.52 7.87 -6.82
N PRO A 101 -10.40 7.52 -6.17
CA PRO A 101 -9.12 8.16 -6.44
C PRO A 101 -8.52 7.64 -7.74
N ASN A 102 -7.98 8.56 -8.55
CA ASN A 102 -7.31 8.29 -9.80
C ASN A 102 -5.87 8.82 -9.76
N ALA A 103 -5.03 8.37 -10.69
CA ALA A 103 -3.69 8.90 -10.84
C ALA A 103 -3.69 10.42 -11.10
N GLY A 104 -2.67 11.12 -10.60
CA GLY A 104 -2.52 12.55 -10.82
C GLY A 104 -3.46 13.42 -10.01
N ASP A 105 -3.77 12.99 -8.79
CA ASP A 105 -4.56 13.75 -7.82
C ASP A 105 -5.94 14.16 -8.38
N PHE A 106 -6.59 13.21 -9.05
CA PHE A 106 -7.93 13.32 -9.60
C PHE A 106 -8.88 12.43 -8.80
N ILE A 107 -9.95 13.00 -8.24
CA ILE A 107 -10.95 12.29 -7.43
C ILE A 107 -12.33 12.49 -8.07
N GLN A 108 -13.04 11.39 -8.27
CA GLN A 108 -14.43 11.36 -8.76
C GLN A 108 -15.36 10.91 -7.63
N ALA A 109 -16.51 11.55 -7.50
CA ALA A 109 -17.60 11.09 -6.64
C ALA A 109 -18.78 10.67 -7.51
N VAL A 110 -19.29 9.47 -7.23
CA VAL A 110 -20.44 8.90 -7.95
C VAL A 110 -21.48 8.37 -6.97
N ASP A 111 -22.73 8.28 -7.39
CA ASP A 111 -23.77 7.55 -6.63
C ASP A 111 -23.35 6.06 -6.57
N ALA A 112 -23.17 5.54 -5.37
CA ALA A 112 -22.65 4.19 -5.17
C ALA A 112 -23.60 3.08 -5.64
N ARG A 113 -24.89 3.38 -5.95
CA ARG A 113 -25.88 2.43 -6.46
C ARG A 113 -25.92 2.38 -7.98
N THR A 114 -25.68 3.54 -8.65
CA THR A 114 -25.92 3.71 -10.08
C THR A 114 -24.68 4.00 -10.90
N GLY A 115 -23.60 4.50 -10.24
CA GLY A 115 -22.38 4.96 -10.91
C GLY A 115 -22.54 6.32 -11.59
N GLU A 116 -23.66 7.04 -11.36
CA GLU A 116 -23.86 8.39 -11.90
C GLU A 116 -22.91 9.38 -11.24
N SER A 117 -22.30 10.26 -12.06
CA SER A 117 -21.37 11.29 -11.56
C SER A 117 -22.08 12.32 -10.69
N ILE A 118 -21.49 12.63 -9.52
CA ILE A 118 -21.92 13.70 -8.63
C ILE A 118 -21.00 14.91 -8.80
N TRP A 119 -19.70 14.71 -8.64
CA TRP A 119 -18.69 15.73 -8.86
C TRP A 119 -17.33 15.12 -9.20
N GLU A 120 -16.43 15.95 -9.74
CA GLU A 120 -15.05 15.64 -10.02
C GLU A 120 -14.14 16.75 -9.51
N TYR A 121 -13.03 16.39 -8.88
CA TYR A 121 -11.96 17.29 -8.49
C TYR A 121 -10.65 16.85 -9.12
N LYS A 122 -10.02 17.73 -9.88
CA LYS A 122 -8.71 17.48 -10.49
C LYS A 122 -7.74 18.59 -10.10
N ARG A 123 -6.71 18.19 -9.37
CA ARG A 123 -5.65 19.12 -8.96
C ARG A 123 -4.81 19.53 -10.17
N GLN A 124 -4.50 20.82 -10.25
CA GLN A 124 -3.54 21.33 -11.24
C GLN A 124 -2.12 21.15 -10.68
N LEU A 125 -1.39 20.15 -11.19
CA LEU A 125 -0.01 19.90 -10.79
C LEU A 125 0.94 20.92 -11.45
N PRO A 126 1.99 21.39 -10.73
CA PRO A 126 3.03 22.24 -11.30
C PRO A 126 3.74 21.58 -12.50
N GLN A 127 4.29 22.40 -13.39
CA GLN A 127 5.09 21.91 -14.52
C GLN A 127 6.28 21.07 -14.01
N GLY A 128 6.47 19.89 -14.58
CA GLY A 128 7.52 18.94 -14.20
C GLY A 128 7.13 17.94 -13.11
N VAL A 129 5.97 18.12 -12.47
CA VAL A 129 5.41 17.12 -11.53
C VAL A 129 4.53 16.15 -12.34
N GLY A 130 5.00 14.90 -12.47
CA GLY A 130 4.24 13.84 -13.16
C GLY A 130 3.13 13.26 -12.29
N PRO A 131 2.07 12.70 -12.91
CA PRO A 131 1.00 12.03 -12.18
C PRO A 131 1.51 10.74 -11.52
N ALA A 132 1.39 10.65 -10.19
CA ALA A 132 1.64 9.43 -9.44
C ALA A 132 0.38 8.55 -9.35
N ALA A 133 0.55 7.26 -9.07
CA ALA A 133 -0.58 6.40 -8.68
C ALA A 133 -1.10 6.86 -7.31
N ASN A 134 -2.41 7.03 -7.21
CA ASN A 134 -3.09 7.30 -5.94
C ASN A 134 -3.71 6.00 -5.43
N ARG A 135 -3.14 5.41 -4.36
CA ARG A 135 -3.59 4.12 -3.82
C ARG A 135 -4.68 4.25 -2.78
N ALA A 136 -4.71 5.37 -2.07
CA ALA A 136 -5.67 5.60 -1.00
C ALA A 136 -5.88 7.09 -0.76
N ILE A 137 -7.12 7.41 -0.46
CA ILE A 137 -7.58 8.68 0.13
C ILE A 137 -8.16 8.36 1.52
N ALA A 138 -8.37 9.38 2.33
CA ALA A 138 -8.99 9.24 3.64
C ALA A 138 -10.21 10.15 3.76
N ILE A 139 -11.13 9.82 4.67
CA ILE A 139 -12.34 10.61 4.93
C ILE A 139 -12.44 10.93 6.42
N TRP A 140 -12.74 12.19 6.74
CA TRP A 140 -12.99 12.64 8.11
C TRP A 140 -13.88 13.89 8.13
N GLY A 141 -14.82 13.95 9.08
CA GLY A 141 -15.83 14.99 9.06
C GLY A 141 -16.62 14.98 7.75
N THR A 142 -16.60 16.08 7.04
CA THR A 142 -17.20 16.23 5.70
C THR A 142 -16.14 16.34 4.60
N THR A 143 -14.90 15.89 4.84
CA THR A 143 -13.81 16.09 3.89
C THR A 143 -13.15 14.78 3.46
N ILE A 144 -12.78 14.73 2.18
CA ILE A 144 -11.83 13.75 1.62
C ILE A 144 -10.44 14.37 1.67
N ILE A 145 -9.48 13.66 2.25
CA ILE A 145 -8.11 14.13 2.44
C ILE A 145 -7.15 13.27 1.62
N ASP A 146 -6.19 13.91 0.96
CA ASP A 146 -5.20 13.26 0.13
C ASP A 146 -3.81 13.91 0.23
N ALA A 147 -2.79 13.15 -0.12
CA ALA A 147 -1.38 13.57 -0.18
C ALA A 147 -0.95 13.68 -1.65
N SER A 148 -0.81 14.92 -2.13
CA SER A 148 -0.52 15.21 -3.52
C SER A 148 0.93 14.95 -3.95
N SER A 149 1.09 14.67 -5.24
CA SER A 149 2.39 14.52 -5.92
C SER A 149 3.24 15.80 -5.91
N ASP A 150 2.63 16.97 -5.66
CA ASP A 150 3.31 18.28 -5.57
C ASP A 150 3.72 18.66 -4.14
N ASN A 151 3.89 17.68 -3.25
CA ASN A 151 4.26 17.87 -1.85
C ASN A 151 3.21 18.60 -0.98
N MET A 152 1.98 18.68 -1.44
CA MET A 152 0.88 19.25 -0.66
C MET A 152 0.07 18.13 0.02
N MET A 153 -0.50 18.42 1.17
CA MET A 153 -1.72 17.77 1.64
C MET A 153 -2.90 18.66 1.34
N TYR A 154 -4.02 18.08 0.94
CA TYR A 154 -5.24 18.84 0.66
C TYR A 154 -6.49 18.08 1.10
N ALA A 155 -7.54 18.83 1.37
CA ALA A 155 -8.86 18.29 1.66
C ALA A 155 -9.91 18.96 0.75
N ILE A 156 -10.85 18.16 0.29
CA ILE A 156 -12.00 18.60 -0.49
C ILE A 156 -13.30 18.25 0.25
N ASP A 157 -14.32 19.11 0.15
CA ASP A 157 -15.64 18.83 0.70
C ASP A 157 -16.24 17.61 -0.03
N ALA A 158 -16.55 16.55 0.71
CA ALA A 158 -17.05 15.29 0.18
C ALA A 158 -18.40 15.41 -0.54
N ARG A 159 -19.18 16.45 -0.25
CA ARG A 159 -20.51 16.71 -0.83
C ARG A 159 -20.43 17.45 -2.16
N THR A 160 -19.42 18.31 -2.32
CA THR A 160 -19.36 19.30 -3.41
C THR A 160 -18.11 19.20 -4.30
N GLY A 161 -17.07 18.49 -3.85
CA GLY A 161 -15.77 18.44 -4.54
C GLY A 161 -14.96 19.73 -4.45
N GLN A 162 -15.38 20.72 -3.64
CA GLN A 162 -14.66 21.98 -3.50
C GLN A 162 -13.48 21.84 -2.54
N LEU A 163 -12.36 22.52 -2.87
CA LEU A 163 -11.19 22.56 -1.99
C LEU A 163 -11.55 23.24 -0.66
N ALA A 164 -11.38 22.50 0.45
CA ALA A 164 -11.62 22.99 1.80
C ALA A 164 -10.36 23.61 2.40
N TRP A 165 -9.22 22.92 2.30
CA TRP A 165 -7.91 23.42 2.73
C TRP A 165 -6.78 22.70 1.99
N GLN A 166 -5.60 23.31 1.99
CA GLN A 166 -4.36 22.70 1.53
C GLN A 166 -3.19 23.24 2.35
N THR A 167 -2.17 22.39 2.56
CA THR A 167 -0.97 22.76 3.32
C THR A 167 0.27 22.16 2.66
N PRO A 168 1.40 22.88 2.56
CA PRO A 168 2.63 22.30 2.07
C PRO A 168 3.24 21.37 3.14
N VAL A 169 3.64 20.18 2.71
CA VAL A 169 4.50 19.27 3.50
C VAL A 169 5.96 19.62 3.27
N PHE A 170 6.29 19.95 2.03
CA PHE A 170 7.61 20.46 1.60
C PHE A 170 7.44 21.58 0.58
N ASP A 171 8.54 22.31 0.32
CA ASP A 171 8.62 23.19 -0.84
C ASP A 171 8.33 22.38 -2.11
N PRO A 172 7.45 22.83 -3.00
CA PRO A 172 7.13 22.13 -4.25
C PRO A 172 8.33 21.83 -5.15
N LYS A 173 9.45 22.55 -4.97
CA LYS A 173 10.70 22.31 -5.71
C LYS A 173 11.51 21.14 -5.17
N VAL A 174 11.22 20.68 -3.94
CA VAL A 174 11.92 19.55 -3.32
C VAL A 174 11.35 18.25 -3.89
N ARG A 175 12.22 17.36 -4.35
CA ARG A 175 11.79 16.06 -4.89
C ARG A 175 11.59 15.04 -3.77
N ALA A 176 10.32 14.77 -3.48
CA ALA A 176 9.90 13.67 -2.62
C ALA A 176 8.72 12.93 -3.26
N SER A 177 8.64 11.63 -3.07
CA SER A 177 7.53 10.83 -3.59
C SER A 177 6.42 10.72 -2.55
N ALA A 178 5.19 11.09 -2.93
CA ALA A 178 3.98 10.97 -2.12
C ALA A 178 3.27 9.62 -2.35
N GLY A 179 3.99 8.52 -2.26
CA GLY A 179 3.44 7.19 -2.54
C GLY A 179 2.59 6.58 -1.42
N SER A 180 2.66 7.12 -0.19
CA SER A 180 1.87 6.64 0.95
C SER A 180 0.58 7.43 1.06
N GLY A 181 -0.55 6.79 0.81
CA GLY A 181 -1.86 7.36 1.07
C GLY A 181 -2.06 7.67 2.56
N PRO A 182 -2.99 8.60 2.89
CA PRO A 182 -3.29 8.97 4.28
C PRO A 182 -4.10 7.90 5.01
N LEU A 183 -3.83 7.74 6.31
CA LEU A 183 -4.70 7.08 7.28
C LEU A 183 -5.13 8.09 8.33
N ILE A 184 -6.39 8.03 8.78
CA ILE A 184 -6.89 8.92 9.83
C ILE A 184 -7.27 8.12 11.07
N ALA A 185 -6.80 8.58 12.23
CA ALA A 185 -7.22 8.12 13.53
C ALA A 185 -7.04 9.23 14.57
N ASN A 186 -7.97 9.34 15.52
CA ASN A 186 -7.96 10.33 16.59
C ASN A 186 -7.75 11.78 16.08
N GLY A 187 -8.45 12.15 15.01
CA GLY A 187 -8.35 13.48 14.40
C GLY A 187 -7.00 13.81 13.75
N LYS A 188 -6.12 12.82 13.56
CA LYS A 188 -4.80 12.98 12.94
C LYS A 188 -4.71 12.22 11.63
N VAL A 189 -4.08 12.84 10.63
CA VAL A 189 -3.77 12.25 9.33
C VAL A 189 -2.33 11.79 9.34
N PHE A 190 -2.09 10.49 9.20
CA PHE A 190 -0.77 9.90 9.11
C PHE A 190 -0.44 9.58 7.66
N THR A 191 0.72 10.00 7.19
CA THR A 191 1.22 9.70 5.85
C THR A 191 2.74 9.65 5.84
N GLY A 192 3.30 9.07 4.80
CA GLY A 192 4.74 8.99 4.66
C GLY A 192 5.21 9.37 3.27
N ARG A 193 6.50 9.63 3.17
CA ARG A 193 7.15 10.01 1.92
C ARG A 193 8.48 9.32 1.76
N GLN A 194 8.91 9.19 0.52
CA GLN A 194 10.15 8.59 0.11
C GLN A 194 11.05 9.67 -0.48
N CYS A 195 12.27 9.83 0.05
CA CYS A 195 13.21 10.79 -0.47
C CYS A 195 13.92 10.29 -1.74
N LEU A 196 14.10 11.21 -2.66
CA LEU A 196 14.90 11.03 -3.87
C LEU A 196 16.31 11.65 -3.66
N PRO A 197 17.29 11.32 -4.51
CA PRO A 197 18.68 11.73 -4.32
C PRO A 197 18.91 13.21 -4.01
N ASP A 198 18.13 14.10 -4.61
CA ASP A 198 18.21 15.56 -4.47
C ASP A 198 17.25 16.14 -3.40
N GLY A 199 16.40 15.31 -2.81
CA GLY A 199 15.46 15.73 -1.75
C GLY A 199 16.08 15.75 -0.35
N GLY A 200 17.15 15.01 -0.14
CA GLY A 200 17.80 14.87 1.15
C GLY A 200 17.00 14.05 2.17
N ILE A 201 17.63 13.69 3.28
CA ILE A 201 17.03 12.82 4.31
C ILE A 201 15.82 13.44 5.01
N ASP A 202 15.71 14.78 5.02
CA ASP A 202 14.58 15.48 5.64
C ASP A 202 13.27 15.33 4.84
N THR A 203 13.32 14.67 3.67
CA THR A 203 12.13 14.30 2.89
C THR A 203 11.77 12.81 2.97
N CYS A 204 12.64 11.97 3.56
CA CYS A 204 12.31 10.60 3.97
C CYS A 204 11.64 10.63 5.34
N VAL A 205 10.34 10.87 5.37
CA VAL A 205 9.61 11.15 6.62
C VAL A 205 8.27 10.44 6.71
N ILE A 206 7.84 10.27 7.95
CA ILE A 206 6.47 9.99 8.35
C ILE A 206 5.97 11.26 9.04
N THR A 207 4.77 11.73 8.70
CA THR A 207 4.20 12.95 9.27
C THR A 207 2.81 12.68 9.83
N ALA A 208 2.44 13.44 10.86
CA ALA A 208 1.06 13.56 11.31
C ALA A 208 0.58 15.00 11.12
N HIS A 209 -0.67 15.12 10.68
CA HIS A 209 -1.33 16.41 10.48
C HIS A 209 -2.68 16.41 11.18
N ASP A 210 -3.13 17.56 11.63
CA ASP A 210 -4.48 17.78 12.14
C ASP A 210 -5.49 17.58 10.99
N ALA A 211 -6.45 16.69 11.15
CA ALA A 211 -7.40 16.33 10.08
C ALA A 211 -8.34 17.49 9.68
N LYS A 212 -8.58 18.44 10.60
CA LYS A 212 -9.46 19.58 10.37
C LYS A 212 -8.78 20.69 9.58
N THR A 213 -7.48 20.91 9.82
CA THR A 213 -6.75 22.10 9.35
C THR A 213 -5.60 21.80 8.41
N GLY A 214 -5.14 20.54 8.36
CA GLY A 214 -3.94 20.14 7.64
C GLY A 214 -2.63 20.53 8.33
N LYS A 215 -2.68 21.23 9.48
CA LYS A 215 -1.48 21.67 10.20
C LYS A 215 -0.63 20.47 10.61
N GLU A 216 0.68 20.49 10.30
CA GLU A 216 1.61 19.47 10.75
C GLU A 216 1.74 19.48 12.28
N LEU A 217 1.60 18.31 12.90
CA LEU A 217 1.69 18.10 14.34
C LEU A 217 3.08 17.59 14.73
N TRP A 218 3.61 16.64 13.96
CA TRP A 218 4.95 16.11 14.13
C TRP A 218 5.49 15.51 12.82
N ARG A 219 6.81 15.33 12.78
CA ARG A 219 7.56 14.75 11.68
C ARG A 219 8.66 13.84 12.20
N THR A 220 8.75 12.62 11.68
CA THR A 220 9.79 11.64 12.04
C THR A 220 10.54 11.22 10.79
N ARG A 221 11.87 11.36 10.81
CA ARG A 221 12.74 10.86 9.74
C ARG A 221 12.87 9.34 9.83
N THR A 222 12.94 8.70 8.67
CA THR A 222 13.23 7.27 8.54
C THR A 222 14.72 6.99 8.26
N ILE A 223 15.52 8.06 8.11
CA ILE A 223 16.98 8.03 8.04
C ILE A 223 17.51 8.92 9.17
N PRO A 224 18.33 8.39 10.11
CA PRO A 224 18.87 9.17 11.21
C PRO A 224 19.89 10.20 10.72
N LYS A 225 19.94 11.34 11.42
CA LYS A 225 21.03 12.31 11.31
C LYS A 225 22.26 11.84 12.09
N PRO A 226 23.44 12.43 11.81
CA PRO A 226 24.63 12.17 12.61
C PRO A 226 24.40 12.35 14.10
N GLY A 227 24.73 11.31 14.88
CA GLY A 227 24.55 11.27 16.33
C GLY A 227 23.15 10.86 16.81
N GLU A 228 22.16 10.68 15.94
CA GLU A 228 20.87 10.10 16.31
C GLU A 228 20.95 8.57 16.40
N PRO A 229 20.07 7.89 17.18
CA PRO A 229 20.02 6.43 17.23
C PRO A 229 19.83 5.80 15.84
N GLY A 230 20.71 4.85 15.48
CA GLY A 230 20.73 4.20 14.16
C GLY A 230 21.75 4.80 13.19
N ASP A 231 22.30 5.99 13.45
CA ASP A 231 23.34 6.62 12.61
C ASP A 231 24.58 5.74 12.48
N GLU A 232 24.96 5.08 13.55
CA GLU A 232 26.11 4.15 13.61
C GLU A 232 25.99 3.01 12.57
N THR A 233 24.77 2.66 12.18
CA THR A 233 24.50 1.62 11.19
C THR A 233 24.80 2.04 9.75
N TRP A 234 25.01 3.33 9.51
CA TRP A 234 25.37 3.89 8.20
C TRP A 234 26.88 3.97 7.98
N GLY A 235 27.68 3.73 9.02
CA GLY A 235 29.13 3.81 8.93
C GLY A 235 29.59 5.18 8.43
N ASN A 236 30.44 5.20 7.41
CA ASN A 236 30.99 6.44 6.85
C ASN A 236 30.16 7.01 5.68
N VAL A 237 28.92 6.54 5.46
CA VAL A 237 28.06 7.07 4.39
C VAL A 237 27.66 8.51 4.71
N PRO A 238 28.08 9.50 3.89
CA PRO A 238 27.69 10.90 4.10
C PRO A 238 26.18 11.08 4.08
N VAL A 239 25.65 12.01 4.87
CA VAL A 239 24.20 12.24 5.03
C VAL A 239 23.52 12.55 3.70
N GLU A 240 24.14 13.38 2.87
CA GLU A 240 23.65 13.77 1.54
C GLU A 240 23.60 12.59 0.55
N GLN A 241 24.19 11.47 0.92
CA GLN A 241 24.18 10.24 0.14
C GLN A 241 23.26 9.16 0.71
N ARG A 242 22.47 9.44 1.73
CA ARG A 242 21.50 8.52 2.34
C ARG A 242 20.12 8.78 1.74
N TRP A 243 19.59 7.84 0.96
CA TRP A 243 18.37 8.04 0.18
C TRP A 243 17.39 6.89 0.29
N HIS A 244 16.14 7.16 -0.06
CA HIS A 244 15.08 6.27 -0.45
C HIS A 244 14.44 5.47 0.68
N VAL A 245 14.96 5.49 1.89
CA VAL A 245 14.36 4.82 3.06
C VAL A 245 13.09 5.55 3.47
N GLY A 246 12.06 5.47 2.65
CA GLY A 246 10.79 6.10 2.92
C GLY A 246 9.67 5.09 3.09
N THR A 247 8.45 5.56 2.98
CA THR A 247 7.26 4.73 3.01
C THR A 247 6.33 5.13 1.88
N TRP A 248 5.75 4.14 1.19
CA TRP A 248 4.90 4.38 0.03
C TRP A 248 3.60 3.56 0.06
N MET A 249 3.28 2.97 1.23
CA MET A 249 2.02 2.30 1.50
C MET A 249 1.38 2.84 2.78
N VAL A 250 0.07 2.67 2.89
CA VAL A 250 -0.74 3.17 3.99
C VAL A 250 -0.40 2.43 5.30
N PRO A 251 -0.25 3.13 6.44
CA PRO A 251 -0.01 2.50 7.73
C PRO A 251 -1.22 1.74 8.26
N SER A 252 -0.99 0.91 9.29
CA SER A 252 -2.03 0.44 10.22
C SER A 252 -2.00 1.28 11.49
N TYR A 253 -3.09 1.29 12.25
CA TYR A 253 -3.15 1.98 13.53
C TYR A 253 -3.68 1.07 14.64
N ASP A 254 -2.90 0.93 15.70
CA ASP A 254 -3.29 0.20 16.90
C ASP A 254 -4.01 1.13 17.87
N VAL A 255 -5.32 0.98 17.95
CA VAL A 255 -6.20 1.80 18.80
C VAL A 255 -5.86 1.63 20.29
N GLU A 256 -5.46 0.43 20.71
CA GLU A 256 -5.21 0.13 22.12
C GLU A 256 -3.91 0.75 22.65
N THR A 257 -2.87 0.76 21.82
CA THR A 257 -1.56 1.28 22.22
C THR A 257 -1.29 2.68 21.69
N ASN A 258 -2.23 3.28 20.93
CA ASN A 258 -2.10 4.57 20.27
C ASN A 258 -0.83 4.64 19.40
N ARG A 259 -0.64 3.62 18.52
CA ARG A 259 0.56 3.51 17.68
C ARG A 259 0.24 3.46 16.21
N VAL A 260 1.02 4.18 15.43
CA VAL A 260 1.09 4.05 13.97
C VAL A 260 2.10 2.96 13.64
N ILE A 261 1.66 1.93 12.91
CA ILE A 261 2.52 0.82 12.47
C ILE A 261 2.73 0.96 10.97
N ILE A 262 3.97 1.22 10.57
CA ILE A 262 4.29 1.52 9.17
C ILE A 262 5.57 0.82 8.72
N GLY A 263 5.67 0.54 7.44
CA GLY A 263 6.85 -0.08 6.85
C GLY A 263 7.67 0.88 6.02
N THR A 264 8.97 0.62 5.97
CA THR A 264 9.92 1.40 5.18
C THR A 264 10.43 0.61 3.96
N SER A 265 10.90 1.35 2.98
CA SER A 265 11.52 0.82 1.76
C SER A 265 13.03 0.64 1.87
N VAL A 266 13.62 0.13 0.81
CA VAL A 266 15.06 -0.09 0.68
C VAL A 266 15.84 1.23 0.66
N THR A 267 17.12 1.18 1.05
CA THR A 267 18.07 2.24 0.70
C THR A 267 18.63 2.01 -0.70
N ILE A 268 18.86 3.05 -1.48
CA ILE A 268 19.45 2.99 -2.82
C ILE A 268 20.80 3.74 -2.89
N PRO A 269 21.71 3.31 -3.78
CA PRO A 269 21.66 2.13 -4.63
C PRO A 269 21.49 0.83 -3.85
N ALA A 270 20.79 -0.16 -4.45
CA ALA A 270 20.52 -1.43 -3.77
C ALA A 270 21.79 -2.25 -3.48
N PRO A 271 22.79 -2.39 -4.38
CA PRO A 271 24.06 -3.07 -4.07
C PRO A 271 24.83 -2.34 -2.98
N LYS A 272 24.92 -2.94 -1.79
CA LYS A 272 25.49 -2.28 -0.62
C LYS A 272 26.99 -2.01 -0.68
N TYR A 273 27.75 -2.69 -1.55
CA TYR A 273 29.16 -2.36 -1.73
C TYR A 273 29.37 -0.90 -2.20
N ILE A 274 28.38 -0.33 -2.92
CA ILE A 274 28.38 1.09 -3.33
C ILE A 274 28.26 2.03 -2.13
N LEU A 275 27.64 1.54 -1.04
CA LEU A 275 27.35 2.29 0.18
C LEU A 275 28.42 2.12 1.28
N GLY A 276 29.57 1.53 0.96
CA GLY A 276 30.67 1.36 1.92
C GLY A 276 30.69 0.01 2.64
N GLY A 277 30.05 -1.03 2.07
CA GLY A 277 30.16 -2.40 2.54
C GLY A 277 28.85 -3.16 2.65
N ASN A 278 28.93 -4.48 2.59
CA ASN A 278 27.78 -5.37 2.56
C ASN A 278 27.20 -5.71 3.95
N ASP A 279 27.88 -5.31 5.02
CA ASP A 279 27.56 -5.64 6.41
C ASP A 279 26.72 -4.58 7.14
N LYS A 280 26.48 -3.44 6.52
CA LYS A 280 25.78 -2.32 7.16
C LYS A 280 24.28 -2.47 7.13
N LYS A 281 23.63 -2.19 8.27
CA LYS A 281 22.17 -2.28 8.42
C LYS A 281 21.43 -1.11 7.81
N HIS A 282 22.01 0.07 7.72
CA HIS A 282 21.44 1.31 7.18
C HIS A 282 20.01 1.58 7.70
N LEU A 283 19.85 1.64 9.04
CA LEU A 283 18.54 1.85 9.65
C LEU A 283 17.92 3.18 9.19
N TYR A 284 16.59 3.19 8.97
CA TYR A 284 15.62 2.10 9.20
C TYR A 284 15.12 1.48 7.89
N HIS A 285 15.96 1.15 6.92
CA HIS A 285 15.47 0.53 5.71
C HIS A 285 14.84 -0.85 5.97
N ASN A 286 13.84 -1.21 5.15
CA ASN A 286 13.10 -2.48 5.19
C ASN A 286 12.66 -2.89 6.59
N SER A 287 12.14 -1.92 7.34
CA SER A 287 11.73 -2.12 8.73
C SER A 287 10.24 -1.93 8.91
N THR A 288 9.67 -2.60 9.90
CA THR A 288 8.42 -2.18 10.53
C THR A 288 8.79 -1.22 11.65
N LEU A 289 8.16 -0.05 11.67
CA LEU A 289 8.28 0.94 12.73
C LEU A 289 6.94 1.03 13.47
N ALA A 290 6.99 1.06 14.79
CA ALA A 290 5.87 1.47 15.64
C ALA A 290 6.16 2.85 16.20
N LEU A 291 5.34 3.83 15.85
CA LEU A 291 5.46 5.20 16.29
C LEU A 291 4.35 5.54 17.28
N ASP A 292 4.68 6.25 18.34
CA ASP A 292 3.69 6.92 19.18
C ASP A 292 2.91 7.94 18.34
N ALA A 293 1.60 7.82 18.29
CA ALA A 293 0.76 8.60 17.38
C ALA A 293 0.64 10.08 17.78
N ASP A 294 0.96 10.43 19.03
CA ASP A 294 0.88 11.82 19.51
C ASP A 294 2.18 12.58 19.27
N THR A 295 3.32 11.88 19.31
CA THR A 295 4.65 12.51 19.29
C THR A 295 5.49 12.15 18.05
N GLY A 296 5.13 11.09 17.33
CA GLY A 296 5.91 10.54 16.23
C GLY A 296 7.17 9.78 16.67
N LYS A 297 7.41 9.64 17.98
CA LYS A 297 8.59 8.93 18.49
C LYS A 297 8.54 7.45 18.12
N ILE A 298 9.64 6.91 17.55
CA ILE A 298 9.79 5.47 17.31
C ILE A 298 9.85 4.77 18.67
N VAL A 299 8.87 3.89 18.94
CA VAL A 299 8.79 3.10 20.19
C VAL A 299 9.61 1.82 20.07
N TRP A 300 9.48 1.15 18.91
CA TRP A 300 10.26 -0.01 18.54
C TRP A 300 10.32 -0.14 17.01
N TYR A 301 11.28 -0.93 16.53
CA TYR A 301 11.38 -1.30 15.12
C TYR A 301 11.80 -2.77 14.99
N TYR A 302 11.50 -3.36 13.83
CA TYR A 302 12.01 -4.66 13.41
C TYR A 302 12.46 -4.59 11.95
N GLN A 303 13.72 -4.92 11.66
CA GLN A 303 14.28 -4.92 10.31
C GLN A 303 14.08 -6.30 9.66
N HIS A 304 13.34 -6.34 8.56
CA HIS A 304 12.97 -7.56 7.84
C HIS A 304 14.03 -8.07 6.88
N LEU A 305 14.89 -7.18 6.40
CA LEU A 305 15.90 -7.50 5.41
C LEU A 305 17.02 -6.47 5.41
N VAL A 306 18.27 -6.93 5.32
CA VAL A 306 19.40 -6.10 4.89
C VAL A 306 19.48 -6.26 3.38
N ASP A 307 18.92 -5.32 2.64
CA ASP A 307 18.58 -5.45 1.24
C ASP A 307 19.74 -5.08 0.30
N HIS A 308 19.90 -5.87 -0.76
CA HIS A 308 20.88 -5.68 -1.84
C HIS A 308 20.21 -5.66 -3.23
N TRP A 309 18.85 -5.69 -3.31
CA TRP A 309 18.14 -6.07 -4.53
C TRP A 309 16.93 -5.20 -4.85
N ASP A 310 16.56 -4.23 -4.04
CA ASP A 310 15.29 -3.49 -4.08
C ASP A 310 14.07 -4.37 -3.72
N LEU A 311 14.15 -5.04 -2.56
CA LEU A 311 13.07 -5.85 -2.00
C LEU A 311 12.37 -5.15 -0.84
N ASP A 312 11.70 -4.05 -1.14
CA ASP A 312 10.98 -3.19 -0.17
C ASP A 312 10.04 -3.92 0.80
N HIS A 313 9.87 -3.36 2.02
CA HIS A 313 8.98 -3.87 3.06
C HIS A 313 7.94 -2.85 3.56
N PRO A 314 7.26 -2.05 2.70
CA PRO A 314 6.30 -1.05 3.15
C PRO A 314 4.84 -1.56 3.22
N PHE A 315 4.55 -2.83 2.87
CA PHE A 315 3.18 -3.32 2.64
C PHE A 315 2.39 -3.46 3.93
N GLU A 316 1.12 -3.87 3.84
CA GLU A 316 0.18 -3.92 4.95
C GLU A 316 0.68 -4.78 6.12
N ARG A 317 0.35 -4.33 7.34
CA ARG A 317 0.54 -5.04 8.61
C ARG A 317 -0.82 -5.35 9.17
N LEU A 318 -1.14 -6.64 9.27
CA LEU A 318 -2.38 -7.07 9.88
C LEU A 318 -2.20 -7.08 11.41
N LEU A 319 -3.04 -6.33 12.11
CA LEU A 319 -3.07 -6.35 13.58
C LEU A 319 -4.11 -7.38 14.02
N VAL A 320 -3.65 -8.47 14.60
CA VAL A 320 -4.49 -9.63 14.93
C VAL A 320 -4.30 -10.05 16.38
N ASP A 321 -5.37 -10.48 17.04
CA ASP A 321 -5.34 -11.06 18.36
C ASP A 321 -5.64 -12.57 18.24
N THR A 322 -4.61 -13.39 18.32
CA THR A 322 -4.71 -14.84 18.06
C THR A 322 -3.88 -15.66 19.06
N ALA A 323 -4.21 -16.93 19.20
CA ALA A 323 -3.27 -17.90 19.75
C ALA A 323 -2.06 -18.01 18.80
N VAL A 324 -0.87 -18.20 19.34
CA VAL A 324 0.37 -18.36 18.56
C VAL A 324 0.92 -19.75 18.79
N ALA A 325 0.77 -20.62 17.78
CA ALA A 325 1.18 -22.02 17.85
C ALA A 325 1.79 -22.47 16.50
N PRO A 326 2.93 -21.86 16.05
CA PRO A 326 3.51 -22.15 14.75
C PRO A 326 3.84 -23.63 14.62
N ASP A 327 3.41 -24.25 13.50
CA ASP A 327 3.70 -25.66 13.22
C ASP A 327 5.14 -25.81 12.68
N PRO A 328 6.03 -26.48 13.43
CA PRO A 328 7.45 -26.60 13.05
C PRO A 328 7.70 -27.42 11.78
N ARG A 329 6.68 -28.11 11.24
CA ARG A 329 6.78 -28.84 9.96
C ARG A 329 6.66 -27.90 8.76
N GLU A 330 6.03 -26.73 8.94
CA GLU A 330 5.78 -25.76 7.86
C GLU A 330 6.42 -24.40 8.11
N VAL A 331 6.54 -24.00 9.38
CA VAL A 331 7.14 -22.72 9.76
C VAL A 331 8.64 -22.87 9.95
N THR A 332 9.41 -22.16 9.14
CA THR A 332 10.87 -22.35 9.02
C THR A 332 11.63 -21.78 10.21
N TRP A 333 11.22 -20.61 10.70
CA TRP A 333 11.92 -19.89 11.77
C TRP A 333 10.96 -19.58 12.90
N ILE A 334 11.25 -20.07 14.09
CA ILE A 334 10.40 -19.97 15.28
C ILE A 334 11.23 -19.48 16.46
N ASN A 335 10.69 -18.54 17.24
CA ASN A 335 11.31 -18.12 18.48
C ASN A 335 11.25 -19.27 19.51
N PRO A 336 12.41 -19.74 20.01
CA PRO A 336 12.44 -20.87 20.94
C PRO A 336 11.81 -20.58 22.30
N LYS A 337 11.54 -19.30 22.63
CA LYS A 337 10.87 -18.88 23.86
C LYS A 337 9.35 -18.89 23.76
N LEU A 338 8.78 -19.12 22.57
CA LEU A 338 7.34 -19.17 22.39
C LEU A 338 6.71 -20.28 23.23
N ARG A 339 5.59 -19.96 23.86
CA ARG A 339 4.69 -20.92 24.49
C ARG A 339 3.54 -21.20 23.53
N PRO A 340 3.50 -22.36 22.87
CA PRO A 340 2.47 -22.65 21.88
C PRO A 340 1.06 -22.56 22.48
N GLY A 341 0.15 -21.87 21.76
CA GLY A 341 -1.23 -21.66 22.15
C GLY A 341 -1.47 -20.44 23.05
N GLU A 342 -0.42 -19.71 23.46
CA GLU A 342 -0.58 -18.44 24.17
C GLU A 342 -1.26 -17.40 23.25
N ARG A 343 -2.34 -16.78 23.73
CA ARG A 343 -2.96 -15.66 23.00
C ARG A 343 -2.09 -14.42 23.08
N ARG A 344 -1.79 -13.88 21.92
CA ARG A 344 -0.98 -12.66 21.78
C ARG A 344 -1.62 -11.67 20.81
N LYS A 345 -1.31 -10.41 21.03
CA LYS A 345 -1.56 -9.33 20.08
C LYS A 345 -0.37 -9.28 19.14
N VAL A 346 -0.61 -9.60 17.87
CA VAL A 346 0.46 -9.72 16.89
C VAL A 346 0.30 -8.75 15.73
N ILE A 347 1.43 -8.41 15.12
CA ILE A 347 1.52 -7.91 13.76
C ILE A 347 1.91 -9.10 12.91
N THR A 348 1.07 -9.48 11.96
CA THR A 348 1.34 -10.64 11.11
C THR A 348 1.12 -10.31 9.63
N GLY A 349 1.67 -11.13 8.76
CA GLY A 349 1.49 -11.03 7.32
C GLY A 349 2.78 -10.96 6.53
N ILE A 350 2.66 -10.60 5.25
CA ILE A 350 3.79 -10.49 4.33
C ILE A 350 4.11 -9.00 4.11
N PRO A 351 5.05 -8.43 4.88
CA PRO A 351 5.31 -6.99 4.87
C PRO A 351 6.12 -6.51 3.67
N GLY A 352 6.71 -7.42 2.89
CA GLY A 352 7.66 -7.05 1.84
C GLY A 352 7.71 -7.98 0.64
N LYS A 353 8.53 -7.59 -0.33
CA LYS A 353 8.67 -8.26 -1.63
C LYS A 353 9.26 -9.67 -1.54
N THR A 354 9.90 -10.02 -0.41
CA THR A 354 10.47 -11.38 -0.18
C THR A 354 9.42 -12.49 -0.15
N GLY A 355 8.12 -12.14 0.02
CA GLY A 355 7.07 -13.15 0.13
C GLY A 355 7.15 -13.97 1.43
N VAL A 356 7.87 -13.50 2.42
CA VAL A 356 7.98 -14.15 3.73
C VAL A 356 6.92 -13.61 4.68
N VAL A 357 6.16 -14.51 5.31
CA VAL A 357 5.26 -14.16 6.42
C VAL A 357 6.11 -13.92 7.65
N TYR A 358 5.90 -12.81 8.33
CA TYR A 358 6.44 -12.50 9.65
C TYR A 358 5.31 -12.36 10.65
N THR A 359 5.54 -12.84 11.87
CA THR A 359 4.68 -12.57 13.00
C THR A 359 5.53 -12.02 14.15
N LEU A 360 5.18 -10.82 14.58
CA LEU A 360 5.85 -10.07 15.64
C LEU A 360 4.86 -9.81 16.78
N ASP A 361 5.35 -9.71 17.99
CA ASP A 361 4.59 -9.18 19.12
C ASP A 361 4.27 -7.69 18.87
N ARG A 362 3.00 -7.31 18.92
CA ARG A 362 2.52 -5.96 18.57
C ARG A 362 2.98 -4.88 19.55
N GLN A 363 3.22 -5.25 20.80
CA GLN A 363 3.62 -4.30 21.84
C GLN A 363 5.11 -4.01 21.83
N THR A 364 5.92 -5.03 21.54
CA THR A 364 7.37 -4.97 21.72
C THR A 364 8.17 -5.03 20.42
N GLY A 365 7.57 -5.50 19.32
CA GLY A 365 8.28 -5.81 18.08
C GLY A 365 9.08 -7.12 18.15
N GLU A 366 8.95 -7.91 19.23
CA GLU A 366 9.63 -9.20 19.37
C GLU A 366 9.26 -10.14 18.20
N PHE A 367 10.27 -10.75 17.61
CA PHE A 367 10.10 -11.79 16.60
C PHE A 367 9.47 -13.04 17.21
N LEU A 368 8.40 -13.55 16.62
CA LEU A 368 7.72 -14.75 17.08
C LEU A 368 7.95 -15.92 16.11
N TRP A 369 7.66 -15.73 14.83
CA TRP A 369 7.94 -16.73 13.81
C TRP A 369 7.92 -16.11 12.40
N ALA A 370 8.54 -16.81 11.44
CA ALA A 370 8.44 -16.48 10.02
C ALA A 370 8.53 -17.72 9.14
N ARG A 371 7.93 -17.63 7.94
CA ARG A 371 8.02 -18.64 6.90
C ARG A 371 8.00 -18.06 5.49
N PRO A 372 8.72 -18.61 4.52
CA PRO A 372 8.56 -18.27 3.11
C PRO A 372 7.23 -18.85 2.57
N THR A 373 6.67 -18.18 1.56
CA THR A 373 5.52 -18.67 0.79
C THR A 373 5.95 -19.12 -0.61
N VAL A 374 6.35 -18.17 -1.44
CA VAL A 374 6.94 -18.47 -2.76
C VAL A 374 8.42 -18.80 -2.63
N PHE A 375 9.01 -19.36 -3.68
CA PHE A 375 10.46 -19.63 -3.70
C PHE A 375 11.25 -18.34 -3.47
N GLN A 376 12.20 -18.39 -2.53
CA GLN A 376 13.10 -17.29 -2.23
C GLN A 376 14.54 -17.83 -2.02
N ASN A 377 15.54 -17.04 -2.43
CA ASN A 377 16.95 -17.37 -2.28
C ASN A 377 17.79 -16.24 -1.66
N VAL A 378 17.14 -15.22 -1.10
CA VAL A 378 17.81 -14.03 -0.54
C VAL A 378 18.01 -14.13 0.97
N ILE A 379 17.08 -14.74 1.69
CA ILE A 379 17.18 -14.97 3.13
C ILE A 379 17.73 -16.37 3.36
N GLN A 380 18.93 -16.45 3.92
CA GLN A 380 19.55 -17.71 4.31
C GLN A 380 18.96 -18.24 5.63
N LYS A 381 18.78 -17.33 6.61
CA LYS A 381 18.32 -17.68 7.95
C LYS A 381 17.71 -16.47 8.64
N ILE A 382 16.71 -16.72 9.50
CA ILE A 382 16.31 -15.79 10.55
C ILE A 382 16.65 -16.46 11.88
N ASP A 383 17.39 -15.77 12.72
CA ASP A 383 17.71 -16.27 14.07
C ASP A 383 16.45 -16.24 14.91
N GLY A 384 16.02 -17.41 15.40
CA GLY A 384 14.76 -17.52 16.13
C GLY A 384 14.75 -16.75 17.47
N ALA A 385 15.92 -16.63 18.12
CA ALA A 385 15.99 -15.99 19.44
C ALA A 385 16.02 -14.47 19.38
N THR A 386 16.63 -13.91 18.33
CA THR A 386 16.83 -12.47 18.15
C THR A 386 15.95 -11.87 17.07
N GLY A 387 15.47 -12.69 16.11
CA GLY A 387 14.79 -12.23 14.91
C GLY A 387 15.73 -11.67 13.84
N GLU A 388 17.05 -11.73 14.04
CA GLU A 388 18.02 -11.19 13.09
C GLU A 388 17.98 -11.95 11.75
N VAL A 389 17.83 -11.20 10.65
CA VAL A 389 17.77 -11.75 9.30
C VAL A 389 19.15 -11.78 8.70
N ILE A 390 19.57 -12.97 8.30
CA ILE A 390 20.86 -13.23 7.65
C ILE A 390 20.60 -13.52 6.16
N VAL A 391 21.15 -12.67 5.31
CA VAL A 391 21.04 -12.82 3.85
C VAL A 391 22.02 -13.85 3.33
N ASP A 392 21.69 -14.48 2.18
CA ASP A 392 22.63 -15.39 1.51
C ASP A 392 23.75 -14.57 0.84
N PRO A 393 25.01 -14.71 1.28
CA PRO A 393 26.12 -13.96 0.71
C PRO A 393 26.38 -14.31 -0.77
N LYS A 394 25.90 -15.45 -1.27
CA LYS A 394 25.99 -15.81 -2.68
C LYS A 394 25.09 -14.96 -3.57
N GLN A 395 24.09 -14.31 -3.01
CA GLN A 395 23.16 -13.45 -3.73
C GLN A 395 23.58 -11.97 -3.70
N THR A 396 24.53 -11.56 -2.84
CA THR A 396 25.00 -10.17 -2.76
C THR A 396 25.92 -9.83 -3.92
N PHE A 397 25.99 -8.53 -4.24
CA PHE A 397 26.87 -7.98 -5.26
C PHE A 397 28.14 -7.42 -4.62
N ASN A 398 29.29 -7.55 -5.29
CA ASN A 398 30.58 -7.10 -4.81
C ASN A 398 31.32 -6.19 -5.82
N ALA A 399 30.91 -6.21 -7.09
CA ALA A 399 31.51 -5.42 -8.16
C ALA A 399 30.52 -5.11 -9.28
N VAL A 400 30.85 -4.13 -10.10
CA VAL A 400 30.15 -3.85 -11.36
C VAL A 400 30.23 -5.08 -12.28
N GLY A 401 29.10 -5.45 -12.87
CA GLY A 401 28.98 -6.61 -13.75
C GLY A 401 28.64 -7.91 -13.02
N ASP A 402 28.62 -7.94 -11.68
CA ASP A 402 28.10 -9.08 -10.95
C ASP A 402 26.65 -9.36 -11.35
N GLU A 403 26.36 -10.60 -11.72
CA GLU A 403 25.02 -11.06 -12.10
C GLU A 403 24.49 -12.08 -11.10
N ARG A 404 23.21 -11.95 -10.74
CA ARG A 404 22.51 -12.86 -9.81
C ARG A 404 21.11 -13.18 -10.33
N LEU A 405 20.68 -14.41 -10.09
CA LEU A 405 19.26 -14.77 -10.13
C LEU A 405 18.67 -14.53 -8.76
N VAL A 406 17.87 -13.49 -8.63
CA VAL A 406 17.25 -13.07 -7.38
C VAL A 406 15.78 -13.50 -7.36
N CYS A 407 15.40 -14.26 -6.36
CA CYS A 407 14.04 -14.75 -6.16
C CYS A 407 13.55 -14.41 -4.74
N PRO A 408 12.37 -13.80 -4.60
CA PRO A 408 11.59 -13.17 -5.67
C PRO A 408 12.30 -11.94 -6.26
N GLY A 409 11.89 -11.53 -7.46
CA GLY A 409 12.33 -10.26 -8.04
C GLY A 409 11.61 -9.05 -7.45
N THR A 410 11.94 -7.83 -7.89
CA THR A 410 11.38 -6.56 -7.35
C THR A 410 9.87 -6.40 -7.54
N ASN A 411 9.24 -7.18 -8.40
CA ASN A 411 7.78 -7.26 -8.56
C ASN A 411 7.20 -8.64 -8.23
N GLY A 412 8.04 -9.60 -7.82
CA GLY A 412 7.64 -10.95 -7.44
C GLY A 412 7.42 -11.12 -5.94
N GLY A 413 7.07 -12.31 -5.50
CA GLY A 413 6.67 -12.60 -4.15
C GLY A 413 5.39 -11.84 -3.80
N LYS A 414 5.48 -10.88 -2.89
CA LYS A 414 4.43 -9.91 -2.57
C LYS A 414 4.81 -8.54 -3.12
N ASN A 415 3.83 -7.73 -3.48
CA ASN A 415 4.01 -6.31 -3.78
C ASN A 415 2.81 -5.52 -3.22
N TRP A 416 2.52 -4.31 -3.74
CA TRP A 416 1.41 -3.46 -3.27
C TRP A 416 0.03 -4.15 -3.34
N PRO A 417 -0.29 -5.13 -4.22
CA PRO A 417 -1.54 -5.85 -4.14
C PRO A 417 -1.72 -6.46 -2.74
N ALA A 418 -2.67 -5.91 -1.98
CA ALA A 418 -2.84 -6.29 -0.58
C ALA A 418 -3.60 -7.60 -0.42
N GLY A 419 -3.23 -8.32 0.65
CA GLY A 419 -3.95 -9.47 1.17
C GLY A 419 -5.17 -9.07 2.01
N ALA A 420 -5.79 -10.05 2.66
CA ALA A 420 -6.84 -9.86 3.65
C ALA A 420 -6.72 -10.86 4.81
N TYR A 421 -7.46 -10.59 5.88
CA TYR A 421 -7.61 -11.51 7.00
C TYR A 421 -9.10 -11.72 7.27
N SER A 422 -9.50 -12.98 7.46
CA SER A 422 -10.86 -13.31 7.89
C SER A 422 -10.87 -13.68 9.38
N PRO A 423 -11.59 -12.94 10.22
CA PRO A 423 -11.76 -13.30 11.64
C PRO A 423 -12.60 -14.57 11.83
N GLN A 424 -13.41 -14.96 10.84
CA GLN A 424 -14.25 -16.16 10.90
C GLN A 424 -13.42 -17.46 10.86
N THR A 425 -12.31 -17.43 10.08
CA THR A 425 -11.43 -18.59 9.89
C THR A 425 -10.07 -18.44 10.53
N ASN A 426 -9.77 -17.27 11.11
CA ASN A 426 -8.44 -16.88 11.60
C ASN A 426 -7.35 -17.12 10.54
N THR A 427 -7.66 -16.74 9.29
CA THR A 427 -6.82 -17.03 8.11
C THR A 427 -6.47 -15.75 7.36
N MET A 428 -5.21 -15.64 6.96
CA MET A 428 -4.67 -14.61 6.09
C MET A 428 -4.66 -15.09 4.64
N TYR A 429 -5.04 -14.24 3.69
CA TYR A 429 -5.07 -14.52 2.25
C TYR A 429 -4.16 -13.54 1.52
N TYR A 430 -3.23 -14.04 0.71
CA TYR A 430 -2.27 -13.19 0.01
C TYR A 430 -2.20 -13.49 -1.49
N PRO A 431 -2.35 -12.46 -2.35
CA PRO A 431 -2.02 -12.55 -3.76
C PRO A 431 -0.50 -12.45 -3.94
N LEU A 432 0.11 -13.46 -4.54
CA LEU A 432 1.55 -13.59 -4.68
C LEU A 432 1.93 -13.88 -6.14
N GLN A 433 3.22 -13.65 -6.47
CA GLN A 433 3.76 -13.85 -7.80
C GLN A 433 4.95 -14.81 -7.77
N ASN A 434 4.94 -15.84 -8.61
CA ASN A 434 6.07 -16.72 -8.86
C ASN A 434 7.02 -16.08 -9.89
N MET A 435 7.70 -15.01 -9.50
CA MET A 435 8.51 -14.18 -10.36
C MET A 435 9.87 -13.90 -9.73
N CYS A 436 10.94 -14.26 -10.43
CA CYS A 436 12.31 -13.89 -10.11
C CYS A 436 12.80 -12.76 -11.01
N MET A 437 14.05 -12.36 -10.85
CA MET A 437 14.74 -11.45 -11.77
C MET A 437 16.20 -11.88 -11.95
N THR A 438 16.72 -11.75 -13.14
CA THR A 438 18.16 -11.59 -13.31
C THR A 438 18.51 -10.13 -13.02
N ALA A 439 19.52 -9.92 -12.19
CA ALA A 439 19.95 -8.58 -11.79
C ALA A 439 21.46 -8.45 -11.99
N VAL A 440 21.88 -7.39 -12.68
CA VAL A 440 23.28 -7.05 -12.93
C VAL A 440 23.59 -5.73 -12.25
N SER A 441 24.64 -5.69 -11.43
CA SER A 441 25.10 -4.45 -10.83
C SER A 441 25.76 -3.58 -11.92
N ASN A 442 25.32 -2.32 -12.04
CA ASN A 442 25.63 -1.47 -13.21
C ASN A 442 26.45 -0.22 -12.89
N THR A 443 26.83 -0.03 -11.63
CA THR A 443 27.66 1.10 -11.20
C THR A 443 28.41 0.76 -9.91
N ASP A 444 29.54 1.38 -9.69
CA ASP A 444 30.32 1.40 -8.44
C ASP A 444 30.27 2.74 -7.74
N GLN A 445 29.50 3.70 -8.31
CA GLN A 445 29.37 5.05 -7.80
C GLN A 445 27.89 5.40 -7.61
N ARG A 446 27.63 6.37 -6.73
CA ARG A 446 26.32 6.99 -6.57
C ARG A 446 26.04 7.92 -7.74
N ASP A 447 25.34 7.40 -8.71
CA ASP A 447 24.98 8.10 -9.94
C ASP A 447 23.46 8.39 -9.93
N PRO A 448 23.03 9.67 -9.92
CA PRO A 448 21.61 10.03 -10.00
C PRO A 448 20.87 9.48 -11.23
N THR A 449 21.60 9.12 -12.29
CA THR A 449 21.03 8.51 -13.49
C THR A 449 20.87 6.99 -13.36
N LYS A 450 21.59 6.37 -12.43
CA LYS A 450 21.56 4.93 -12.12
C LYS A 450 21.10 4.69 -10.68
N VAL A 451 20.01 5.35 -10.30
CA VAL A 451 19.53 5.48 -8.91
C VAL A 451 19.48 4.15 -8.16
N TYR A 452 19.01 3.07 -8.80
CA TYR A 452 18.91 1.75 -8.15
C TYR A 452 20.23 0.95 -8.16
N GLY A 453 21.17 1.27 -9.03
CA GLY A 453 22.46 0.55 -9.16
C GLY A 453 22.34 -0.84 -9.80
N LEU A 454 21.18 -1.22 -10.30
CA LEU A 454 20.87 -2.52 -10.89
C LEU A 454 20.20 -2.36 -12.26
N THR A 455 20.55 -3.25 -13.18
CA THR A 455 19.78 -3.56 -14.39
C THR A 455 19.07 -4.89 -14.18
N THR A 456 17.75 -4.92 -14.34
CA THR A 456 16.94 -6.10 -14.01
C THR A 456 16.10 -6.58 -15.18
N LYS A 457 15.89 -7.90 -15.26
CA LYS A 457 14.95 -8.54 -16.18
C LYS A 457 14.15 -9.59 -15.42
N TYR A 458 12.83 -9.53 -15.52
CA TYR A 458 11.95 -10.51 -14.87
C TYR A 458 12.00 -11.84 -15.60
N VAL A 459 11.98 -12.92 -14.81
CA VAL A 459 11.95 -14.31 -15.27
C VAL A 459 11.01 -15.12 -14.37
N MET A 460 10.50 -16.23 -14.88
CA MET A 460 9.71 -17.16 -14.09
C MET A 460 10.55 -17.75 -12.96
N THR A 461 9.92 -18.01 -11.82
CA THR A 461 10.54 -18.84 -10.76
C THR A 461 10.92 -20.21 -11.36
N PRO A 462 12.12 -20.73 -11.06
CA PRO A 462 12.54 -22.04 -11.56
C PRO A 462 11.49 -23.13 -11.30
N GLY A 463 11.09 -23.84 -12.36
CA GLY A 463 10.09 -24.91 -12.28
C GLY A 463 8.63 -24.46 -12.23
N ALA A 464 8.33 -23.14 -12.21
CA ALA A 464 6.97 -22.62 -12.26
C ALA A 464 6.53 -22.35 -13.70
N ASP A 465 5.27 -22.64 -14.01
CA ASP A 465 4.57 -22.31 -15.26
C ASP A 465 3.43 -21.28 -15.07
N LYS A 466 3.13 -20.97 -13.80
CA LYS A 466 2.08 -20.02 -13.38
C LYS A 466 2.69 -18.86 -12.63
N VAL A 467 2.32 -17.64 -13.03
CA VAL A 467 2.80 -16.42 -12.37
C VAL A 467 2.06 -16.18 -11.08
N GLY A 468 0.72 -16.24 -11.11
CA GLY A 468 -0.13 -15.87 -9.98
C GLY A 468 -0.43 -17.01 -9.04
N THR A 469 -0.40 -16.72 -7.75
CA THR A 469 -0.88 -17.65 -6.71
C THR A 469 -1.58 -16.88 -5.60
N VAL A 470 -2.64 -17.47 -5.01
CA VAL A 470 -3.26 -17.02 -3.76
C VAL A 470 -2.95 -18.06 -2.69
N TRP A 471 -2.41 -17.60 -1.58
CA TRP A 471 -2.16 -18.44 -0.42
C TRP A 471 -3.12 -18.09 0.71
N ALA A 472 -3.75 -19.11 1.30
CA ALA A 472 -4.46 -19.03 2.57
C ALA A 472 -3.59 -19.60 3.67
N ILE A 473 -3.32 -18.82 4.71
CA ILE A 473 -2.37 -19.14 5.77
C ILE A 473 -3.02 -18.91 7.12
N SER A 474 -3.02 -19.92 7.99
CA SER A 474 -3.51 -19.78 9.37
C SER A 474 -2.67 -18.74 10.13
N ALA A 475 -3.31 -17.73 10.71
CA ALA A 475 -2.63 -16.73 11.54
C ALA A 475 -2.12 -17.33 12.86
N GLU A 476 -2.75 -18.39 13.37
CA GLU A 476 -2.34 -19.10 14.57
C GLU A 476 -1.11 -19.97 14.35
N THR A 477 -1.18 -20.83 13.29
CA THR A 477 -0.21 -21.92 13.12
C THR A 477 0.81 -21.68 12.02
N GLY A 478 0.62 -20.66 11.19
CA GLY A 478 1.43 -20.42 10.01
C GLY A 478 1.26 -21.47 8.90
N LYS A 479 0.38 -22.48 9.09
CA LYS A 479 0.13 -23.51 8.07
C LYS A 479 -0.52 -22.93 6.83
N MET A 480 -0.14 -23.48 5.66
CA MET A 480 -0.91 -23.30 4.44
C MET A 480 -2.23 -24.08 4.56
N VAL A 481 -3.36 -23.36 4.48
CA VAL A 481 -4.71 -23.96 4.48
C VAL A 481 -5.06 -24.48 3.08
N TRP A 482 -4.85 -23.61 2.08
CA TRP A 482 -4.98 -23.94 0.67
C TRP A 482 -4.15 -22.96 -0.19
N LYS A 483 -3.97 -23.34 -1.46
CA LYS A 483 -3.30 -22.53 -2.48
C LYS A 483 -4.09 -22.63 -3.79
N TYR A 484 -4.29 -21.48 -4.44
CA TYR A 484 -4.84 -21.35 -5.78
C TYR A 484 -3.77 -20.79 -6.71
N GLU A 485 -3.60 -21.37 -7.89
CA GLU A 485 -2.59 -20.94 -8.86
C GLU A 485 -3.18 -20.78 -10.26
N GLN A 486 -2.70 -19.76 -10.97
CA GLN A 486 -3.08 -19.55 -12.36
C GLN A 486 -1.97 -18.88 -13.19
N ARG A 487 -2.15 -18.91 -14.52
CA ARG A 487 -1.15 -18.42 -15.47
C ARG A 487 -0.85 -16.94 -15.29
N SER A 488 -1.87 -16.11 -15.12
CA SER A 488 -1.74 -14.65 -14.97
C SER A 488 -1.40 -14.26 -13.53
N GLY A 489 -0.75 -13.10 -13.35
CA GLY A 489 -0.41 -12.55 -12.03
C GLY A 489 -1.65 -12.20 -11.20
N MET A 490 -1.62 -12.52 -9.90
CA MET A 490 -2.71 -12.19 -8.97
C MET A 490 -2.64 -10.74 -8.50
N MET A 491 -3.81 -10.14 -8.31
CA MET A 491 -4.01 -8.73 -7.97
C MET A 491 -4.70 -8.60 -6.58
N PRO A 492 -4.98 -7.39 -6.05
CA PRO A 492 -5.51 -7.24 -4.70
C PRO A 492 -6.77 -8.06 -4.44
N LEU A 493 -6.98 -8.41 -3.17
CA LEU A 493 -8.13 -9.19 -2.75
C LEU A 493 -8.83 -8.60 -1.51
N VAL A 494 -10.07 -9.04 -1.28
CA VAL A 494 -10.90 -8.73 -0.12
C VAL A 494 -11.57 -10.00 0.37
N SER A 495 -11.71 -10.17 1.68
CA SER A 495 -12.54 -11.21 2.28
C SER A 495 -13.86 -10.64 2.79
N THR A 496 -14.93 -11.49 2.81
CA THR A 496 -16.26 -11.05 3.23
C THR A 496 -16.88 -12.01 4.25
N GLY A 497 -17.84 -11.51 5.03
CA GLY A 497 -18.65 -12.28 5.96
C GLY A 497 -19.44 -13.43 5.31
N GLY A 498 -19.69 -13.32 4.01
CA GLY A 498 -20.31 -14.39 3.21
C GLY A 498 -19.41 -15.59 2.93
N GLY A 499 -18.20 -15.65 3.48
CA GLY A 499 -17.24 -16.75 3.30
C GLY A 499 -16.56 -16.74 1.94
N LEU A 500 -16.38 -15.56 1.34
CA LEU A 500 -15.84 -15.37 0.01
C LEU A 500 -14.55 -14.56 0.02
N ILE A 501 -13.64 -14.93 -0.87
CA ILE A 501 -12.47 -14.11 -1.24
C ILE A 501 -12.69 -13.60 -2.66
N PHE A 502 -12.90 -12.29 -2.81
CA PHE A 502 -12.92 -11.66 -4.13
C PHE A 502 -11.50 -11.26 -4.52
N VAL A 503 -11.04 -11.71 -5.67
CA VAL A 503 -9.68 -11.49 -6.14
C VAL A 503 -9.65 -11.30 -7.66
N GLY A 504 -8.79 -10.40 -8.12
CA GLY A 504 -8.58 -10.18 -9.54
C GLY A 504 -7.25 -10.74 -10.05
N ASP A 505 -7.08 -10.71 -11.36
CA ASP A 505 -5.81 -11.03 -12.01
C ASP A 505 -5.41 -10.03 -13.11
N ALA A 506 -4.16 -10.13 -13.55
CA ALA A 506 -3.62 -9.27 -14.60
C ALA A 506 -4.17 -9.57 -16.00
N GLU A 507 -4.93 -10.64 -16.16
CA GLU A 507 -5.67 -10.97 -17.40
C GLU A 507 -7.06 -10.33 -17.43
N GLY A 508 -7.58 -9.86 -16.29
CA GLY A 508 -8.92 -9.29 -16.14
C GLY A 508 -9.96 -10.29 -15.63
N LYS A 509 -9.58 -11.47 -15.17
CA LYS A 509 -10.49 -12.35 -14.44
C LYS A 509 -10.74 -11.77 -13.05
N PHE A 510 -12.02 -11.70 -12.68
CA PHE A 510 -12.44 -11.37 -11.33
C PHE A 510 -13.18 -12.58 -10.77
N LEU A 511 -12.67 -13.09 -9.65
CA LEU A 511 -13.05 -14.40 -9.07
C LEU A 511 -13.67 -14.20 -7.69
N ALA A 512 -14.62 -15.07 -7.33
CA ALA A 512 -15.01 -15.32 -5.94
C ALA A 512 -14.55 -16.74 -5.57
N LEU A 513 -13.63 -16.84 -4.62
CA LEU A 513 -13.16 -18.12 -4.08
C LEU A 513 -13.86 -18.41 -2.76
N ASP A 514 -14.14 -19.67 -2.49
CA ASP A 514 -14.55 -20.14 -1.17
C ASP A 514 -13.40 -19.93 -0.17
N GLU A 515 -13.64 -19.23 0.92
CA GLU A 515 -12.57 -18.85 1.87
C GLU A 515 -11.91 -20.04 2.57
N LYS A 516 -12.60 -21.18 2.70
CA LYS A 516 -12.13 -22.37 3.41
C LYS A 516 -11.34 -23.33 2.51
N THR A 517 -11.65 -23.34 1.21
CA THR A 517 -11.14 -24.35 0.28
C THR A 517 -10.36 -23.79 -0.91
N GLY A 518 -10.48 -22.50 -1.20
CA GLY A 518 -9.89 -21.88 -2.38
C GLY A 518 -10.59 -22.26 -3.71
N LYS A 519 -11.72 -22.97 -3.65
CA LYS A 519 -12.49 -23.34 -4.84
C LYS A 519 -13.10 -22.10 -5.48
N VAL A 520 -12.98 -21.97 -6.81
CA VAL A 520 -13.67 -20.93 -7.57
C VAL A 520 -15.18 -21.23 -7.57
N LEU A 521 -15.97 -20.34 -6.96
CA LEU A 521 -17.43 -20.42 -6.92
C LEU A 521 -18.10 -19.57 -8.01
N TRP A 522 -17.47 -18.48 -8.39
CA TRP A 522 -17.93 -17.56 -9.42
C TRP A 522 -16.74 -16.87 -10.09
N GLN A 523 -16.90 -16.53 -11.35
CA GLN A 523 -15.92 -15.73 -12.09
C GLN A 523 -16.57 -14.95 -13.23
N THR A 524 -15.96 -13.81 -13.55
CA THR A 524 -16.26 -13.04 -14.76
C THR A 524 -14.95 -12.57 -15.41
N LYS A 525 -15.00 -12.29 -16.71
CA LYS A 525 -13.89 -11.70 -17.46
C LYS A 525 -14.22 -10.25 -17.77
N LEU A 526 -13.40 -9.34 -17.26
CA LEU A 526 -13.44 -7.92 -17.61
C LEU A 526 -12.50 -7.63 -18.78
N PRO A 527 -12.72 -6.54 -19.52
CA PRO A 527 -11.92 -6.24 -20.72
C PRO A 527 -10.45 -5.97 -20.42
N ASP A 528 -10.13 -5.62 -19.16
CA ASP A 528 -8.80 -5.15 -18.79
C ASP A 528 -8.28 -5.81 -17.51
N SER A 529 -6.96 -5.71 -17.29
CA SER A 529 -6.30 -6.16 -16.05
C SER A 529 -7.00 -5.58 -14.82
N ILE A 530 -7.30 -6.42 -13.84
CA ILE A 530 -7.70 -5.93 -12.52
C ILE A 530 -6.51 -5.18 -11.93
N SER A 531 -6.73 -3.97 -11.42
CA SER A 531 -5.63 -3.11 -10.97
C SER A 531 -5.92 -2.39 -9.66
N GLY A 532 -7.17 -2.22 -9.27
CA GLY A 532 -7.53 -1.61 -7.99
C GLY A 532 -7.91 -2.63 -6.92
N TYR A 533 -8.09 -2.14 -5.72
CA TYR A 533 -8.49 -2.94 -4.59
C TYR A 533 -10.00 -3.23 -4.63
N PRO A 534 -10.43 -4.50 -4.61
CA PRO A 534 -11.83 -4.80 -4.48
C PRO A 534 -12.34 -4.41 -3.09
N ILE A 535 -13.58 -3.92 -3.04
CA ILE A 535 -14.30 -3.59 -1.80
C ILE A 535 -15.69 -4.22 -1.82
N ALA A 536 -16.25 -4.50 -0.63
CA ALA A 536 -17.65 -4.86 -0.47
C ALA A 536 -18.33 -3.82 0.43
N TYR A 537 -19.46 -3.29 -0.02
CA TYR A 537 -20.20 -2.21 0.66
C TYR A 537 -21.71 -2.42 0.52
N ALA A 538 -22.50 -1.67 1.29
CA ALA A 538 -23.96 -1.73 1.16
C ALA A 538 -24.58 -0.33 1.10
N VAL A 539 -25.62 -0.18 0.31
CA VAL A 539 -26.45 1.02 0.25
C VAL A 539 -27.91 0.60 0.26
N ASP A 540 -28.72 1.22 1.14
CA ASP A 540 -30.14 0.93 1.30
C ASP A 540 -30.42 -0.58 1.55
N GLY A 541 -29.52 -1.25 2.32
CA GLY A 541 -29.66 -2.68 2.66
C GLY A 541 -29.28 -3.65 1.54
N LYS A 542 -28.81 -3.18 0.39
CA LYS A 542 -28.31 -4.01 -0.71
C LYS A 542 -26.79 -4.01 -0.74
N GLU A 543 -26.20 -5.22 -0.77
CA GLU A 543 -24.76 -5.42 -0.84
C GLU A 543 -24.24 -5.34 -2.29
N TYR A 544 -23.08 -4.76 -2.44
CA TYR A 544 -22.34 -4.58 -3.70
C TYR A 544 -20.88 -4.97 -3.53
N VAL A 545 -20.27 -5.45 -4.61
CA VAL A 545 -18.83 -5.67 -4.73
C VAL A 545 -18.30 -4.81 -5.86
N ALA A 546 -17.28 -3.98 -5.58
CA ALA A 546 -16.65 -3.10 -6.57
C ALA A 546 -15.20 -3.48 -6.82
N VAL A 547 -14.73 -3.30 -8.05
CA VAL A 547 -13.34 -3.50 -8.45
C VAL A 547 -13.00 -2.61 -9.65
N SER A 548 -11.78 -2.09 -9.71
CA SER A 548 -11.32 -1.32 -10.88
C SER A 548 -10.32 -2.09 -11.74
N THR A 549 -10.35 -1.78 -13.03
CA THR A 549 -9.41 -2.28 -14.05
C THR A 549 -8.46 -1.16 -14.50
N GLY A 550 -7.43 -1.51 -15.26
CA GLY A 550 -6.51 -0.59 -15.90
C GLY A 550 -5.05 -1.04 -15.81
N THR A 551 -4.12 -0.10 -15.91
CA THR A 551 -2.69 -0.40 -15.78
C THR A 551 -2.24 -0.37 -14.33
N SER A 552 -1.24 -1.19 -14.01
CA SER A 552 -0.59 -1.20 -12.70
C SER A 552 0.87 -1.66 -12.80
N LEU A 553 1.68 -1.34 -11.80
CA LEU A 553 3.08 -1.74 -11.74
C LEU A 553 3.23 -3.28 -11.82
N VAL A 554 2.52 -3.99 -10.95
CA VAL A 554 2.60 -5.47 -10.88
C VAL A 554 1.96 -6.13 -12.10
N GLY A 555 0.82 -5.61 -12.58
CA GLY A 555 0.17 -6.11 -13.79
C GLY A 555 1.07 -5.98 -15.02
N ASN A 556 1.79 -4.86 -15.16
CA ASN A 556 2.76 -4.65 -16.25
C ASN A 556 3.96 -5.60 -16.15
N ALA A 557 4.45 -5.89 -14.94
CA ALA A 557 5.53 -6.86 -14.73
C ALA A 557 5.06 -8.30 -15.01
N ALA A 558 3.86 -8.67 -14.55
CA ALA A 558 3.26 -9.98 -14.83
C ALA A 558 3.05 -10.20 -16.34
N ALA A 559 2.65 -9.16 -17.10
CA ALA A 559 2.47 -9.23 -18.55
C ALA A 559 3.76 -9.55 -19.30
N GLN A 560 4.95 -9.24 -18.75
CA GLN A 560 6.24 -9.66 -19.35
C GLN A 560 6.43 -11.18 -19.27
N MET A 561 5.84 -11.84 -18.27
CA MET A 561 5.89 -13.29 -18.10
C MET A 561 4.79 -14.01 -18.88
N THR A 562 3.78 -13.28 -19.33
CA THR A 562 2.58 -13.77 -20.03
C THR A 562 2.30 -12.96 -21.27
N PRO A 563 3.23 -12.90 -22.25
CA PRO A 563 3.10 -12.02 -23.43
C PRO A 563 1.92 -12.40 -24.35
N GLU A 564 1.39 -13.61 -24.17
CA GLU A 564 0.18 -14.09 -24.84
C GLU A 564 -1.11 -13.39 -24.35
N ILE A 565 -1.10 -12.81 -23.13
CA ILE A 565 -2.25 -12.13 -22.54
C ILE A 565 -2.26 -10.68 -23.00
N LYS A 566 -3.37 -10.25 -23.60
CA LYS A 566 -3.58 -8.87 -24.08
C LYS A 566 -4.76 -8.24 -23.35
N THR A 567 -4.62 -6.97 -22.98
CA THR A 567 -5.66 -6.16 -22.32
C THR A 567 -5.72 -4.76 -22.94
N ASP A 568 -6.88 -4.10 -22.84
CA ASP A 568 -7.12 -2.77 -23.45
C ASP A 568 -6.46 -1.62 -22.67
N ARG A 569 -6.14 -1.86 -21.39
CA ARG A 569 -5.50 -0.90 -20.45
C ARG A 569 -6.33 0.36 -20.20
N LYS A 570 -7.67 0.23 -20.20
CA LYS A 570 -8.59 1.33 -19.93
C LYS A 570 -9.05 1.29 -18.46
N PRO A 571 -8.78 2.34 -17.68
CA PRO A 571 -9.25 2.40 -16.30
C PRO A 571 -10.77 2.51 -16.22
N ARG A 572 -11.42 1.60 -15.48
CA ARG A 572 -12.87 1.58 -15.26
C ARG A 572 -13.20 0.93 -13.92
N MET A 573 -14.15 1.52 -13.21
CA MET A 573 -14.78 0.90 -12.03
C MET A 573 -15.92 0.00 -12.50
N TYR A 574 -16.01 -1.21 -11.95
CA TYR A 574 -17.09 -2.17 -12.15
C TYR A 574 -17.71 -2.52 -10.82
N VAL A 575 -19.03 -2.59 -10.77
CA VAL A 575 -19.79 -2.93 -9.58
C VAL A 575 -20.77 -4.05 -9.87
N PHE A 576 -20.82 -4.99 -8.94
CA PHE A 576 -21.61 -6.21 -8.99
C PHE A 576 -22.56 -6.29 -7.81
N ALA A 577 -23.74 -6.89 -8.01
CA ALA A 577 -24.72 -7.18 -6.97
C ALA A 577 -25.54 -8.42 -7.35
N LEU A 578 -26.24 -8.99 -6.38
CA LEU A 578 -27.28 -9.99 -6.67
C LEU A 578 -28.44 -9.34 -7.44
N ARG A 579 -29.05 -10.13 -8.33
CA ARG A 579 -30.23 -9.71 -9.11
C ARG A 579 -31.43 -9.42 -8.24
#